data_b161b358e035182eec4df3b61667270c
#
_entry.id   b161b358e035182eec4df3b61667270c
#
_cell.length_a   1.000
_cell.length_b   1.000
_cell.length_c   1.000
_cell.angle_alpha   90.00
_cell.angle_beta   90.00
_cell.angle_gamma   90.00
#
_symmetry.space_group_name_H-M   'P 1'
#
loop_
_entity.id
_entity.type
_entity.pdbx_description
1 polymer ?
#
loop_
_entity_poly.entity_id
_entity_poly.type
_entity_poly.pdbx_seq_one_letter_code
_entity_poly.pdbx_strand_id
1 'polypeptide(L)'
;MTAVTWTRTVQLERLEWVAKRSDWGPPDGARNVKQHTETYWASPTDPMPPSAPTMTGGPGAGVSPTRTELRTRVYYTYEAQVWHKGRSLEASGGGHGDVKWPDYTLEPGERARDRRETYLVTFTAEDKQYEKTFLEQEWRAFSPGDACHLGLGLLGGVKDVTPVRGRAGR
;
A
#
# COMPACT_ATOMS: atom_id res chain seq x y z
N MET A 1 11.88 25.86 21.60
CA MET A 1 12.57 26.06 20.30
C MET A 1 11.84 25.23 19.27
N THR A 2 11.60 25.75 18.07
CA THR A 2 10.85 25.08 17.01
C THR A 2 11.78 24.72 15.86
N ALA A 3 11.72 23.46 15.40
CA ALA A 3 12.36 23.04 14.15
C ALA A 3 11.26 22.64 13.17
N VAL A 4 11.46 22.94 11.91
CA VAL A 4 10.54 22.59 10.81
C VAL A 4 11.29 21.74 9.80
N THR A 5 10.71 20.61 9.45
CA THR A 5 11.27 19.66 8.48
C THR A 5 10.20 19.19 7.51
N TRP A 6 10.63 18.76 6.35
CA TRP A 6 9.76 18.18 5.36
C TRP A 6 10.39 16.93 4.74
N THR A 7 9.55 16.03 4.30
CA THR A 7 9.93 14.84 3.56
C THR A 7 8.94 14.60 2.42
N ARG A 8 9.45 14.36 1.22
CA ARG A 8 8.68 13.97 0.05
C ARG A 8 9.19 12.65 -0.50
N THR A 9 8.29 11.70 -0.63
CA THR A 9 8.62 10.34 -1.05
C THR A 9 7.84 9.98 -2.31
N VAL A 10 8.54 9.41 -3.29
CA VAL A 10 7.94 8.81 -4.49
C VAL A 10 8.15 7.30 -4.41
N GLN A 11 7.05 6.55 -4.39
CA GLN A 11 7.09 5.10 -4.47
C GLN A 11 6.99 4.68 -5.93
N LEU A 12 7.98 3.94 -6.41
CA LEU A 12 7.96 3.34 -7.73
C LEU A 12 7.46 1.89 -7.67
N GLU A 13 6.91 1.42 -8.76
CA GLU A 13 6.59 0.01 -9.01
C GLU A 13 7.38 -0.48 -10.21
N ARG A 14 7.71 -1.77 -10.19
CA ARG A 14 8.36 -2.47 -11.29
C ARG A 14 7.46 -3.57 -11.83
N LEU A 15 7.39 -3.67 -13.15
CA LEU A 15 6.64 -4.69 -13.84
C LEU A 15 7.48 -5.96 -13.94
N GLU A 16 7.02 -7.05 -13.35
CA GLU A 16 7.73 -8.33 -13.32
C GLU A 16 6.85 -9.47 -13.80
N TRP A 17 7.47 -10.48 -14.41
CA TRP A 17 6.80 -11.70 -14.77
C TRP A 17 6.74 -12.64 -13.56
N VAL A 18 5.54 -13.00 -13.15
CA VAL A 18 5.30 -13.84 -11.97
C VAL A 18 4.54 -15.10 -12.37
N ALA A 19 5.02 -16.25 -11.89
CA ALA A 19 4.32 -17.52 -12.05
C ALA A 19 2.99 -17.49 -11.28
N LYS A 20 1.93 -17.90 -11.95
CA LYS A 20 0.55 -17.94 -11.42
C LYS A 20 -0.09 -19.28 -11.69
N ARG A 21 -1.11 -19.59 -10.91
CA ARG A 21 -2.03 -20.71 -11.13
C ARG A 21 -3.46 -20.21 -11.12
N SER A 22 -4.29 -20.74 -12.00
CA SER A 22 -5.72 -20.41 -12.06
C SER A 22 -6.52 -21.63 -12.51
N ASP A 23 -7.69 -21.81 -11.94
CA ASP A 23 -8.67 -22.82 -12.37
C ASP A 23 -9.60 -22.28 -13.48
N TRP A 24 -9.52 -20.98 -13.79
CA TRP A 24 -10.38 -20.29 -14.76
C TRP A 24 -9.72 -19.99 -16.11
N GLY A 25 -8.50 -20.42 -16.30
CA GLY A 25 -7.68 -20.09 -17.45
C GLY A 25 -6.72 -18.91 -17.23
N PRO A 26 -5.77 -18.72 -18.14
CA PRO A 26 -4.83 -17.61 -18.07
C PRO A 26 -5.49 -16.31 -18.55
N PRO A 27 -5.08 -15.14 -18.03
CA PRO A 27 -5.49 -13.86 -18.58
C PRO A 27 -4.84 -13.58 -19.93
N ASP A 28 -5.38 -12.59 -20.65
CA ASP A 28 -4.78 -12.11 -21.90
C ASP A 28 -3.34 -11.63 -21.65
N GLY A 29 -2.44 -11.94 -22.57
CA GLY A 29 -1.03 -11.58 -22.46
C GLY A 29 -0.19 -12.47 -21.55
N ALA A 30 -0.75 -13.51 -20.97
CA ALA A 30 0.01 -14.53 -20.23
C ALA A 30 0.97 -15.28 -21.17
N ARG A 31 2.13 -15.67 -20.65
CA ARG A 31 3.10 -16.51 -21.35
C ARG A 31 3.38 -17.81 -20.59
N ASN A 32 4.08 -18.74 -21.25
CA ASN A 32 4.44 -20.05 -20.66
C ASN A 32 3.24 -20.81 -20.11
N VAL A 33 2.10 -20.70 -20.81
CA VAL A 33 0.83 -21.32 -20.40
C VAL A 33 0.92 -22.85 -20.54
N LYS A 34 0.62 -23.54 -19.44
CA LYS A 34 0.49 -25.01 -19.38
C LYS A 34 -0.83 -25.36 -18.73
N GLN A 35 -1.56 -26.27 -19.39
CA GLN A 35 -2.77 -26.86 -18.83
C GLN A 35 -2.40 -28.14 -18.05
N HIS A 36 -2.98 -28.31 -16.90
CA HIS A 36 -2.82 -29.48 -16.05
C HIS A 36 -4.17 -30.08 -15.73
N THR A 37 -4.20 -31.39 -15.59
CA THR A 37 -5.37 -32.14 -15.13
C THR A 37 -4.97 -32.87 -13.86
N GLU A 38 -5.73 -32.69 -12.81
CA GLU A 38 -5.50 -33.29 -11.51
C GLU A 38 -6.77 -34.05 -11.06
N THR A 39 -6.61 -35.31 -10.62
CA THR A 39 -7.68 -36.10 -10.05
C THR A 39 -7.51 -36.12 -8.53
N TYR A 40 -8.56 -35.81 -7.80
CA TYR A 40 -8.53 -35.71 -6.33
C TYR A 40 -9.81 -36.28 -5.70
N TRP A 41 -9.68 -36.68 -4.46
CA TRP A 41 -10.84 -37.10 -3.66
C TRP A 41 -11.53 -35.85 -3.09
N ALA A 42 -12.76 -35.62 -3.54
CA ALA A 42 -13.55 -34.49 -3.09
C ALA A 42 -14.49 -34.89 -1.96
N SER A 43 -14.58 -34.05 -0.94
CA SER A 43 -15.63 -34.17 0.07
C SER A 43 -16.97 -33.67 -0.52
N PRO A 44 -18.12 -34.15 -0.05
CA PRO A 44 -19.42 -33.66 -0.49
C PRO A 44 -19.64 -32.16 -0.29
N THR A 45 -18.90 -31.57 0.64
CA THR A 45 -18.93 -30.13 0.94
C THR A 45 -17.99 -29.26 0.10
N ASP A 46 -17.11 -29.88 -0.70
CA ASP A 46 -16.18 -29.15 -1.53
C ASP A 46 -16.90 -28.48 -2.71
N PRO A 47 -16.65 -27.20 -2.99
CA PRO A 47 -17.25 -26.52 -4.11
C PRO A 47 -16.88 -27.20 -5.42
N MET A 48 -17.84 -27.31 -6.33
CA MET A 48 -17.61 -27.92 -7.63
C MET A 48 -16.73 -26.99 -8.48
N PRO A 49 -15.63 -27.50 -9.08
CA PRO A 49 -14.79 -26.68 -9.93
C PRO A 49 -15.57 -26.25 -11.19
N PRO A 50 -15.30 -25.05 -11.72
CA PRO A 50 -16.02 -24.47 -12.83
C PRO A 50 -15.94 -25.28 -14.15
N SER A 51 -14.96 -26.15 -14.27
CA SER A 51 -14.74 -27.01 -15.43
C SER A 51 -15.33 -28.42 -15.31
N ALA A 52 -16.08 -28.72 -14.23
CA ALA A 52 -16.70 -30.02 -14.06
C ALA A 52 -17.87 -30.16 -15.05
N PRO A 53 -17.97 -31.26 -15.81
CA PRO A 53 -19.14 -31.53 -16.64
C PRO A 53 -20.38 -31.68 -15.74
N THR A 54 -21.44 -30.94 -16.07
CA THR A 54 -22.71 -31.02 -15.40
C THR A 54 -23.29 -32.42 -15.69
N MET A 55 -23.18 -33.33 -14.75
CA MET A 55 -23.90 -34.61 -14.82
C MET A 55 -25.39 -34.32 -14.63
N THR A 56 -26.13 -34.37 -15.70
CA THR A 56 -27.60 -34.32 -15.66
C THR A 56 -28.08 -35.65 -15.04
N GLY A 57 -28.15 -35.70 -13.72
CA GLY A 57 -28.73 -36.82 -12.99
C GLY A 57 -30.22 -36.83 -13.20
N GLY A 58 -30.77 -37.95 -13.70
CA GLY A 58 -32.19 -38.15 -13.76
C GLY A 58 -32.85 -38.11 -12.37
N PRO A 59 -34.18 -37.82 -12.28
CA PRO A 59 -34.89 -37.73 -11.03
C PRO A 59 -34.91 -39.07 -10.31
N GLY A 60 -34.17 -39.20 -9.21
CA GLY A 60 -34.27 -40.40 -8.37
C GLY A 60 -33.05 -40.82 -7.56
N ALA A 61 -31.89 -40.23 -7.77
CA ALA A 61 -30.71 -40.56 -6.96
C ALA A 61 -30.62 -39.64 -5.73
N GLY A 62 -31.15 -40.06 -4.61
CA GLY A 62 -30.89 -39.48 -3.31
C GLY A 62 -29.38 -39.54 -3.01
N VAL A 63 -28.68 -38.45 -3.19
CA VAL A 63 -27.24 -38.35 -2.91
C VAL A 63 -27.05 -38.35 -1.40
N SER A 64 -26.55 -39.43 -0.86
CA SER A 64 -26.16 -39.50 0.56
C SER A 64 -24.96 -38.59 0.78
N PRO A 65 -24.99 -37.61 1.70
CA PRO A 65 -23.96 -36.55 1.82
C PRO A 65 -22.62 -36.99 2.43
N THR A 66 -22.36 -38.30 2.49
CA THR A 66 -21.18 -38.83 3.20
C THR A 66 -20.16 -39.56 2.31
N ARG A 67 -20.34 -39.56 1.00
CA ARG A 67 -19.43 -40.30 0.13
C ARG A 67 -18.43 -39.38 -0.56
N THR A 68 -17.15 -39.62 -0.28
CA THR A 68 -16.04 -39.04 -1.02
C THR A 68 -16.06 -39.51 -2.47
N GLU A 69 -15.98 -38.59 -3.41
CA GLU A 69 -16.01 -38.87 -4.84
C GLU A 69 -14.69 -38.51 -5.49
N LEU A 70 -14.25 -39.34 -6.46
CA LEU A 70 -13.11 -39.01 -7.29
C LEU A 70 -13.52 -37.94 -8.32
N ARG A 71 -12.96 -36.78 -8.24
CA ARG A 71 -13.21 -35.64 -9.16
C ARG A 71 -11.96 -35.27 -9.91
N THR A 72 -12.15 -34.76 -11.11
CA THR A 72 -11.08 -34.26 -11.95
C THR A 72 -11.25 -32.74 -12.10
N ARG A 73 -10.16 -32.00 -11.92
CA ARG A 73 -10.11 -30.57 -12.18
C ARG A 73 -9.02 -30.23 -13.18
N VAL A 74 -9.28 -29.22 -13.97
CA VAL A 74 -8.30 -28.62 -14.88
C VAL A 74 -7.83 -27.32 -14.26
N TYR A 75 -6.53 -27.09 -14.26
CA TYR A 75 -5.94 -25.82 -13.87
C TYR A 75 -4.82 -25.44 -14.83
N TYR A 76 -4.48 -24.17 -14.82
CA TYR A 76 -3.46 -23.59 -15.68
C TYR A 76 -2.34 -23.02 -14.83
N THR A 77 -1.10 -23.24 -15.25
CA THR A 77 0.07 -22.50 -14.77
C THR A 77 0.56 -21.60 -15.89
N TYR A 78 0.91 -20.38 -15.56
CA TYR A 78 1.33 -19.39 -16.52
C TYR A 78 2.17 -18.31 -15.86
N GLU A 79 2.81 -17.47 -16.63
CA GLU A 79 3.43 -16.24 -16.15
C GLU A 79 2.58 -15.05 -16.59
N ALA A 80 2.34 -14.14 -15.68
CA ALA A 80 1.66 -12.88 -15.95
C ALA A 80 2.49 -11.69 -15.47
N GLN A 81 2.37 -10.57 -16.14
CA GLN A 81 2.99 -9.33 -15.70
C GLN A 81 2.22 -8.76 -14.50
N VAL A 82 2.94 -8.48 -13.42
CA VAL A 82 2.38 -7.90 -12.20
C VAL A 82 3.26 -6.73 -11.76
N TRP A 83 2.62 -5.64 -11.36
CA TRP A 83 3.31 -4.53 -10.74
C TRP A 83 3.67 -4.86 -9.29
N HIS A 84 4.95 -4.84 -8.98
CA HIS A 84 5.48 -5.01 -7.63
C HIS A 84 6.01 -3.69 -7.09
N LYS A 85 5.98 -3.58 -5.77
CA LYS A 85 6.62 -2.45 -5.09
C LYS A 85 8.11 -2.47 -5.41
N GLY A 86 8.58 -1.42 -6.08
CA GLY A 86 9.97 -1.19 -6.41
C GLY A 86 10.67 -0.29 -5.40
N ARG A 87 11.63 0.50 -5.88
CA ARG A 87 12.39 1.45 -5.06
C ARG A 87 11.54 2.62 -4.59
N SER A 88 11.90 3.16 -3.44
CA SER A 88 11.35 4.39 -2.89
C SER A 88 12.43 5.47 -2.95
N LEU A 89 12.05 6.65 -3.38
CA LEU A 89 12.93 7.81 -3.52
C LEU A 89 12.43 8.89 -2.57
N GLU A 90 13.38 9.49 -1.85
CA GLU A 90 13.07 10.47 -0.83
C GLU A 90 13.90 11.75 -1.03
N ALA A 91 13.24 12.88 -0.82
CA ALA A 91 13.87 14.17 -0.62
C ALA A 91 13.37 14.73 0.70
N SER A 92 14.27 15.26 1.51
CA SER A 92 13.95 15.83 2.80
C SER A 92 14.81 17.07 3.06
N GLY A 93 14.36 17.91 3.95
CA GLY A 93 15.10 19.13 4.30
C GLY A 93 14.54 19.80 5.54
N GLY A 94 15.31 20.80 6.02
CA GLY A 94 14.91 21.68 7.11
C GLY A 94 14.58 23.07 6.61
N GLY A 95 13.67 23.76 7.32
CA GLY A 95 13.21 25.09 6.91
C GLY A 95 12.25 25.04 5.71
N HIS A 96 11.88 26.21 5.22
CA HIS A 96 10.91 26.38 4.13
C HIS A 96 11.56 26.44 2.74
N GLY A 97 12.91 26.43 2.68
CA GLY A 97 13.65 26.48 1.42
C GLY A 97 13.59 25.17 0.66
N ASP A 98 13.64 25.25 -0.67
CA ASP A 98 13.84 24.15 -1.61
C ASP A 98 12.98 22.90 -1.37
N VAL A 99 11.72 23.07 -0.96
CA VAL A 99 10.77 21.96 -0.85
C VAL A 99 10.49 21.41 -2.23
N LYS A 100 11.15 20.31 -2.58
CA LYS A 100 11.07 19.70 -3.91
C LYS A 100 10.82 18.20 -3.85
N TRP A 101 10.30 17.66 -4.91
CA TRP A 101 10.24 16.21 -5.09
C TRP A 101 11.64 15.67 -5.40
N PRO A 102 11.93 14.40 -5.02
CA PRO A 102 13.19 13.77 -5.43
C PRO A 102 13.27 13.71 -6.95
N ASP A 103 14.44 14.05 -7.50
CA ASP A 103 14.72 13.86 -8.91
C ASP A 103 14.92 12.38 -9.19
N TYR A 104 14.28 11.86 -10.24
CA TYR A 104 14.44 10.47 -10.63
C TYR A 104 14.21 10.25 -12.13
N THR A 105 14.86 9.22 -12.64
CA THR A 105 14.61 8.68 -13.96
C THR A 105 13.97 7.31 -13.82
N LEU A 106 12.91 7.05 -14.58
CA LEU A 106 12.28 5.73 -14.64
C LEU A 106 13.13 4.78 -15.48
N GLU A 107 13.38 3.60 -14.95
CA GLU A 107 13.95 2.50 -15.71
C GLU A 107 12.87 1.84 -16.58
N PRO A 108 13.25 1.13 -17.66
CA PRO A 108 12.30 0.34 -18.43
C PRO A 108 11.50 -0.62 -17.52
N GLY A 109 10.18 -0.56 -17.62
CA GLY A 109 9.29 -1.34 -16.77
C GLY A 109 9.04 -0.76 -15.38
N GLU A 110 9.45 0.46 -15.10
CA GLU A 110 9.07 1.18 -13.89
C GLU A 110 7.96 2.20 -14.13
N ARG A 111 7.19 2.48 -13.09
CA ARG A 111 6.25 3.59 -13.03
C ARG A 111 6.19 4.20 -11.64
N ALA A 112 5.84 5.47 -11.56
CA ALA A 112 5.50 6.09 -10.28
C ALA A 112 4.09 5.66 -9.87
N ARG A 113 3.94 5.20 -8.63
CA ARG A 113 2.65 4.78 -8.05
C ARG A 113 2.09 5.83 -7.11
N ASP A 114 2.81 6.07 -6.02
CA ASP A 114 2.37 6.94 -4.94
C ASP A 114 3.36 8.06 -4.70
N ARG A 115 2.81 9.22 -4.35
CA ARG A 115 3.57 10.36 -3.84
C ARG A 115 3.05 10.68 -2.46
N ARG A 116 3.97 10.80 -1.50
CA ARG A 116 3.67 11.20 -0.13
C ARG A 116 4.49 12.40 0.25
N GLU A 117 3.87 13.29 1.00
CA GLU A 117 4.54 14.42 1.61
C GLU A 117 4.21 14.43 3.10
N THR A 118 5.21 14.76 3.90
CA THR A 118 5.10 14.89 5.34
C THR A 118 5.79 16.18 5.74
N TYR A 119 5.08 17.00 6.48
CA TYR A 119 5.58 18.26 7.00
C TYR A 119 5.52 18.18 8.53
N LEU A 120 6.68 18.13 9.15
CA LEU A 120 6.84 17.92 10.57
C LEU A 120 7.33 19.20 11.25
N VAL A 121 6.72 19.51 12.38
CA VAL A 121 7.21 20.54 13.29
C VAL A 121 7.58 19.89 14.61
N THR A 122 8.82 20.08 15.03
CA THR A 122 9.35 19.62 16.31
C THR A 122 9.43 20.81 17.27
N PHE A 123 8.78 20.69 18.40
CA PHE A 123 8.75 21.68 19.46
C PHE A 123 9.58 21.19 20.65
N THR A 124 10.43 22.05 21.21
CA THR A 124 11.18 21.72 22.42
C THR A 124 10.66 22.58 23.58
N ALA A 125 10.15 21.93 24.62
CA ALA A 125 9.69 22.56 25.85
C ALA A 125 10.17 21.72 27.05
N GLU A 126 10.78 22.37 28.07
CA GLU A 126 11.23 21.72 29.31
C GLU A 126 12.06 20.45 29.05
N ASP A 127 13.05 20.52 28.13
CA ASP A 127 13.92 19.40 27.73
C ASP A 127 13.20 18.21 27.08
N LYS A 128 11.92 18.36 26.76
CA LYS A 128 11.14 17.38 26.02
C LYS A 128 10.91 17.83 24.59
N GLN A 129 10.91 16.87 23.68
CA GLN A 129 10.56 17.09 22.29
C GLN A 129 9.15 16.59 22.02
N TYR A 130 8.41 17.38 21.28
CA TYR A 130 7.06 17.09 20.82
C TYR A 130 7.02 17.27 19.32
N GLU A 131 6.39 16.32 18.63
CA GLU A 131 6.30 16.33 17.18
C GLU A 131 4.85 16.37 16.74
N LYS A 132 4.58 17.15 15.69
CA LYS A 132 3.27 17.16 15.04
C LYS A 132 3.42 17.36 13.54
N THR A 133 2.66 16.57 12.80
CA THR A 133 2.53 16.68 11.34
C THR A 133 1.43 17.66 10.99
N PHE A 134 1.68 18.46 9.97
CA PHE A 134 0.77 19.47 9.47
C PHE A 134 0.55 19.34 7.95
N LEU A 135 -0.46 19.99 7.42
CA LEU A 135 -0.56 20.26 6.01
C LEU A 135 0.49 21.31 5.60
N GLU A 136 0.93 21.30 4.35
CA GLU A 136 1.96 22.23 3.87
C GLU A 136 1.66 23.70 4.20
N GLN A 137 0.41 24.12 4.00
CA GLN A 137 -0.01 25.51 4.28
C GLN A 137 0.13 25.89 5.76
N GLU A 138 -0.25 24.98 6.65
CA GLU A 138 -0.14 25.18 8.10
C GLU A 138 1.32 25.15 8.54
N TRP A 139 2.10 24.22 8.00
CA TRP A 139 3.52 24.05 8.29
C TRP A 139 4.33 25.31 7.90
N ARG A 140 3.97 25.96 6.79
CA ARG A 140 4.62 27.22 6.34
C ARG A 140 4.38 28.41 7.30
N ALA A 141 3.42 28.29 8.22
CA ALA A 141 3.18 29.32 9.23
C ALA A 141 4.17 29.26 10.42
N PHE A 142 4.97 28.19 10.53
CA PHE A 142 5.96 28.02 11.58
C PHE A 142 7.35 28.33 11.03
N SER A 143 8.13 29.14 11.74
CA SER A 143 9.54 29.38 11.41
C SER A 143 10.46 28.73 12.45
N PRO A 144 11.67 28.30 12.04
CA PRO A 144 12.65 27.81 13.01
C PRO A 144 12.93 28.85 14.10
N GLY A 145 12.82 28.43 15.35
CA GLY A 145 13.01 29.31 16.51
C GLY A 145 11.74 29.99 17.02
N ASP A 146 10.61 29.86 16.35
CA ASP A 146 9.34 30.42 16.82
C ASP A 146 8.96 29.87 18.19
N ALA A 147 8.36 30.71 19.01
CA ALA A 147 7.70 30.31 20.25
C ALA A 147 6.25 29.90 19.96
N CYS A 148 5.83 28.80 20.54
CA CYS A 148 4.46 28.29 20.39
C CYS A 148 3.88 27.88 21.74
N HIS A 149 2.58 28.09 21.92
CA HIS A 149 1.82 27.43 22.99
C HIS A 149 1.39 26.05 22.51
N LEU A 150 1.71 25.03 23.32
CA LEU A 150 1.36 23.64 23.02
C LEU A 150 0.21 23.21 23.94
N GLY A 151 -0.90 22.82 23.36
CA GLY A 151 -1.94 22.09 24.05
C GLY A 151 -1.63 20.59 24.01
N LEU A 152 -1.37 19.97 25.17
CA LEU A 152 -1.09 18.55 25.24
C LEU A 152 -2.37 17.77 25.56
N GLY A 153 -2.54 16.64 24.88
CA GLY A 153 -3.61 15.68 25.18
C GLY A 153 -3.28 14.82 26.41
N LEU A 154 -4.26 14.07 26.90
CA LEU A 154 -4.14 13.21 28.07
C LEU A 154 -3.00 12.16 28.00
N LEU A 155 -2.61 11.77 26.78
CA LEU A 155 -1.52 10.82 26.51
C LEU A 155 -0.19 11.50 26.15
N GLY A 156 -0.07 12.81 26.37
CA GLY A 156 1.16 13.56 26.11
C GLY A 156 1.41 13.94 24.65
N GLY A 157 0.51 13.58 23.73
CA GLY A 157 0.60 14.01 22.32
C GLY A 157 0.15 15.47 22.14
N VAL A 158 0.69 16.15 21.11
CA VAL A 158 0.32 17.54 20.81
C VAL A 158 -1.06 17.57 20.17
N LYS A 159 -2.03 18.14 20.89
CA LYS A 159 -3.39 18.34 20.42
C LYS A 159 -3.50 19.63 19.59
N ASP A 160 -3.10 20.74 20.18
CA ASP A 160 -3.22 22.06 19.59
C ASP A 160 -1.88 22.79 19.63
N VAL A 161 -1.62 23.64 18.64
CA VAL A 161 -0.43 24.49 18.57
C VAL A 161 -0.86 25.88 18.15
N THR A 162 -0.51 26.86 18.94
CA THR A 162 -0.75 28.27 18.60
C THR A 162 0.58 29.02 18.58
N PRO A 163 1.00 29.55 17.41
CA PRO A 163 2.18 30.39 17.35
C PRO A 163 2.02 31.62 18.25
N VAL A 164 3.02 31.89 19.08
CA VAL A 164 3.09 33.12 19.81
C VAL A 164 3.57 34.19 18.82
N ARG A 165 2.63 34.91 18.20
CA ARG A 165 2.99 36.03 17.33
C ARG A 165 3.65 37.08 18.20
N GLY A 166 5.00 37.17 18.16
CA GLY A 166 5.73 38.23 18.76
C GLY A 166 5.16 39.55 18.20
N ARG A 167 4.76 40.43 19.10
CA ARG A 167 4.36 41.80 18.75
C ARG A 167 5.55 42.40 18.04
N ALA A 168 5.45 42.54 16.71
CA ALA A 168 6.46 43.24 15.93
C ALA A 168 6.71 44.61 16.62
N GLY A 169 7.87 44.75 17.21
CA GLY A 169 8.29 46.02 17.81
C GLY A 169 8.26 47.11 16.75
N ARG A 170 7.57 48.15 17.09
CA ARG A 170 7.63 49.43 16.36
C ARG A 170 9.03 49.98 16.44
#